data_e15ecade310344dcf027e6c0dfe70280
#
_entry.id   e15ecade310344dcf027e6c0dfe70280
#
_cell.length_a   1.000
_cell.length_b   1.000
_cell.length_c   1.000
_cell.angle_alpha   90.00
_cell.angle_beta   90.00
_cell.angle_gamma   90.00
#
_symmetry.space_group_name_H-M   'P 1'
#
loop_
_entity.id
_entity.type
_entity.pdbx_description
1 polymer ?
#
loop_
_entity_poly.entity_id
_entity_poly.type
_entity_poly.pdbx_seq_one_letter_code
_entity_poly.pdbx_strand_id
1 'polypeptide(L)'
;MTAPGTRAPAAARPPLWTRDFVLVSVGYLFVSMIFYLLMTSMALYAVERFGASDTVAGVVTGSFVLGAVVTRLVTPPSMEAWGRRRTMVVAMVLYVLSSAAYLVASSVPLLIAVRFVQGMCFGAGATVLATAVQSIIPPSRRSEGTGWFSTAMTVSSAIGPMTAILVISRFGYEWLFVTATLITLGALVCALALRRIPEPTPTGRFRLTRAGIFASEAAPIAVITAAAGMLYGGGVLAFLAGYARDHGIGATATSVFFLLFALGTLVGRFVLGPLQDRRGDDVLAYPVLIAYAVSFVLLSQWHTATGLLVCGFLFGLSHGPLISGFQAIAVQAVPPQKFGVATGTYFLLLDIATGLGPIIVGVAGAAIGLSSAYLLSGVVMALLTVYYWFVHGRHTASRAA
;
A
#
# COMPACT_ATOMS: atom_id res chain seq x y z
N MET A 1 -15.69 11.77 -60.99
CA MET A 1 -15.07 12.73 -60.06
C MET A 1 -15.78 12.58 -58.72
N THR A 2 -15.20 11.76 -57.83
CA THR A 2 -15.67 11.61 -56.46
C THR A 2 -14.98 12.62 -55.56
N ALA A 3 -15.74 13.47 -54.90
CA ALA A 3 -15.26 14.51 -53.99
C ALA A 3 -14.42 13.90 -52.85
N PRO A 4 -13.28 14.54 -52.45
CA PRO A 4 -12.49 14.09 -51.33
C PRO A 4 -13.29 14.26 -50.03
N GLY A 5 -13.54 13.10 -49.33
CA GLY A 5 -14.21 13.09 -48.04
C GLY A 5 -13.43 13.97 -47.02
N THR A 6 -14.08 15.00 -46.54
CA THR A 6 -13.62 15.83 -45.41
C THR A 6 -13.42 14.96 -44.18
N ARG A 7 -12.17 14.68 -43.81
CA ARG A 7 -11.82 14.08 -42.52
C ARG A 7 -12.40 14.98 -41.43
N ALA A 8 -13.36 14.45 -40.68
CA ALA A 8 -13.85 15.12 -39.47
C ALA A 8 -12.67 15.46 -38.56
N PRO A 9 -12.58 16.68 -37.98
CA PRO A 9 -11.53 17.07 -37.09
C PRO A 9 -11.47 16.06 -35.93
N ALA A 10 -10.25 15.55 -35.65
CA ALA A 10 -10.02 14.63 -34.55
C ALA A 10 -10.55 15.30 -33.27
N ALA A 11 -11.59 14.71 -32.67
CA ALA A 11 -12.19 15.23 -31.46
C ALA A 11 -11.09 15.42 -30.39
N ALA A 12 -10.96 16.64 -29.88
CA ALA A 12 -9.97 16.99 -28.87
C ALA A 12 -10.11 16.03 -27.66
N ARG A 13 -8.99 15.41 -27.25
CA ARG A 13 -9.00 14.48 -26.12
C ARG A 13 -9.51 15.21 -24.87
N PRO A 14 -10.51 14.66 -24.15
CA PRO A 14 -11.08 15.32 -22.96
C PRO A 14 -9.98 15.55 -21.89
N PRO A 15 -10.02 16.68 -21.16
CA PRO A 15 -9.01 17.05 -20.18
C PRO A 15 -9.00 16.05 -19.01
N LEU A 16 -7.80 15.55 -18.63
CA LEU A 16 -7.61 14.69 -17.46
C LEU A 16 -7.47 15.51 -16.18
N TRP A 17 -6.70 16.60 -16.25
CA TRP A 17 -6.36 17.45 -15.11
C TRP A 17 -7.50 18.41 -14.76
N THR A 18 -8.64 17.83 -14.40
CA THR A 18 -9.77 18.58 -13.87
C THR A 18 -9.56 18.88 -12.39
N ARG A 19 -10.22 19.92 -11.87
CA ARG A 19 -10.17 20.26 -10.44
C ARG A 19 -10.52 19.04 -9.56
N ASP A 20 -11.56 18.31 -9.90
CA ASP A 20 -11.99 17.15 -9.09
C ASP A 20 -11.01 15.99 -9.18
N PHE A 21 -10.36 15.75 -10.33
CA PHE A 21 -9.27 14.75 -10.45
C PHE A 21 -8.08 15.09 -9.56
N VAL A 22 -7.66 16.37 -9.54
CA VAL A 22 -6.57 16.83 -8.66
C VAL A 22 -6.95 16.69 -7.20
N LEU A 23 -8.15 17.13 -6.80
CA LEU A 23 -8.62 17.03 -5.42
C LEU A 23 -8.71 15.59 -4.92
N VAL A 24 -9.21 14.65 -5.74
CA VAL A 24 -9.27 13.24 -5.37
C VAL A 24 -7.85 12.65 -5.25
N SER A 25 -6.95 12.99 -6.16
CA SER A 25 -5.57 12.50 -6.14
C SER A 25 -4.78 13.03 -4.94
N VAL A 26 -4.93 14.32 -4.61
CA VAL A 26 -4.30 14.93 -3.43
C VAL A 26 -4.93 14.40 -2.13
N GLY A 27 -6.25 14.23 -2.10
CA GLY A 27 -6.95 13.60 -0.97
C GLY A 27 -6.45 12.18 -0.73
N TYR A 28 -6.26 11.38 -1.79
CA TYR A 28 -5.72 10.04 -1.70
C TYR A 28 -4.25 10.02 -1.27
N LEU A 29 -3.45 11.00 -1.71
CA LEU A 29 -2.07 11.19 -1.23
C LEU A 29 -2.05 11.43 0.29
N PHE A 30 -2.88 12.33 0.81
CA PHE A 30 -2.96 12.59 2.24
C PHE A 30 -3.42 11.36 3.03
N VAL A 31 -4.45 10.65 2.54
CA VAL A 31 -4.93 9.41 3.16
C VAL A 31 -3.83 8.35 3.21
N SER A 32 -3.12 8.14 2.09
CA SER A 32 -2.02 7.17 2.00
C SER A 32 -0.80 7.60 2.82
N MET A 33 -0.54 8.91 2.90
CA MET A 33 0.59 9.44 3.68
C MET A 33 0.47 9.10 5.16
N ILE A 34 -0.73 9.16 5.75
CA ILE A 34 -0.98 8.77 7.14
C ILE A 34 -0.71 7.28 7.36
N PHE A 35 -1.09 6.43 6.41
CA PHE A 35 -0.78 5.00 6.46
C PHE A 35 0.72 4.79 6.65
N TYR A 36 1.54 5.33 5.74
CA TYR A 36 3.00 5.14 5.78
C TYR A 36 3.65 5.84 6.97
N LEU A 37 3.22 7.05 7.32
CA LEU A 37 3.74 7.85 8.43
C LEU A 37 3.58 7.11 9.76
N LEU A 38 2.38 6.62 10.07
CA LEU A 38 2.10 5.96 11.34
C LEU A 38 2.48 4.47 11.32
N MET A 39 2.51 3.82 10.15
CA MET A 39 2.99 2.44 10.05
C MET A 39 4.48 2.33 10.45
N THR A 40 5.26 3.35 10.09
CA THR A 40 6.70 3.42 10.40
C THR A 40 6.99 3.77 11.86
N SER A 41 6.09 4.48 12.55
CA SER A 41 6.39 5.08 13.85
C SER A 41 5.73 4.40 15.04
N MET A 42 4.62 3.68 14.83
CA MET A 42 3.79 3.18 15.95
C MET A 42 4.41 2.04 16.73
N ALA A 43 5.19 1.16 16.07
CA ALA A 43 5.90 0.10 16.79
C ALA A 43 6.90 0.72 17.80
N LEU A 44 7.72 1.65 17.31
CA LEU A 44 8.71 2.34 18.14
C LEU A 44 8.05 3.16 19.27
N TYR A 45 6.97 3.86 18.96
CA TYR A 45 6.19 4.59 19.97
C TYR A 45 5.66 3.68 21.08
N ALA A 46 5.13 2.50 20.73
CA ALA A 46 4.64 1.54 21.71
C ALA A 46 5.75 1.03 22.64
N VAL A 47 6.95 0.76 22.10
CA VAL A 47 8.12 0.36 22.89
C VAL A 47 8.59 1.50 23.77
N GLU A 48 8.84 2.69 23.24
CA GLU A 48 9.42 3.82 23.98
C GLU A 48 8.49 4.41 25.04
N ARG A 49 7.21 4.54 24.71
CA ARG A 49 6.23 5.21 25.60
C ARG A 49 5.65 4.29 26.65
N PHE A 50 5.42 3.02 26.30
CA PHE A 50 4.69 2.07 27.16
C PHE A 50 5.52 0.86 27.58
N GLY A 51 6.80 0.74 27.16
CA GLY A 51 7.62 -0.44 27.43
C GLY A 51 7.07 -1.72 26.80
N ALA A 52 6.35 -1.60 25.69
CA ALA A 52 5.72 -2.73 25.02
C ALA A 52 6.77 -3.68 24.44
N SER A 53 6.50 -5.00 24.51
CA SER A 53 7.32 -5.99 23.78
C SER A 53 7.14 -5.84 22.27
N ASP A 54 8.07 -6.36 21.47
CA ASP A 54 7.99 -6.34 19.99
C ASP A 54 6.69 -6.97 19.48
N THR A 55 6.22 -8.03 20.13
CA THR A 55 4.92 -8.63 19.81
C THR A 55 3.76 -7.66 19.97
N VAL A 56 3.71 -6.94 21.09
CA VAL A 56 2.64 -5.96 21.37
C VAL A 56 2.78 -4.75 20.44
N ALA A 57 3.99 -4.29 20.15
CA ALA A 57 4.26 -3.23 19.19
C ALA A 57 3.78 -3.63 17.77
N GLY A 58 3.97 -4.90 17.40
CA GLY A 58 3.44 -5.48 16.18
C GLY A 58 1.91 -5.47 16.14
N VAL A 59 1.23 -5.82 17.23
CA VAL A 59 -0.24 -5.76 17.34
C VAL A 59 -0.73 -4.32 17.21
N VAL A 60 -0.10 -3.37 17.89
CA VAL A 60 -0.41 -1.93 17.76
C VAL A 60 -0.34 -1.49 16.30
N THR A 61 0.72 -1.87 15.58
CA THR A 61 0.94 -1.45 14.20
C THR A 61 -0.02 -2.17 13.24
N GLY A 62 -0.16 -3.49 13.38
CA GLY A 62 -0.98 -4.33 12.50
C GLY A 62 -2.48 -4.09 12.64
N SER A 63 -2.96 -3.68 13.83
CA SER A 63 -4.38 -3.41 14.09
C SER A 63 -4.99 -2.39 13.12
N PHE A 64 -4.21 -1.42 12.63
CA PHE A 64 -4.64 -0.47 11.62
C PHE A 64 -5.06 -1.17 10.31
N VAL A 65 -4.21 -2.05 9.79
CA VAL A 65 -4.50 -2.71 8.51
C VAL A 65 -5.66 -3.71 8.67
N LEU A 66 -5.76 -4.38 9.83
CA LEU A 66 -6.91 -5.23 10.14
C LEU A 66 -8.22 -4.42 10.15
N GLY A 67 -8.22 -3.21 10.71
CA GLY A 67 -9.35 -2.28 10.62
C GLY A 67 -9.67 -1.89 9.17
N ALA A 68 -8.67 -1.61 8.35
CA ALA A 68 -8.85 -1.28 6.94
C ALA A 68 -9.46 -2.44 6.14
N VAL A 69 -9.04 -3.68 6.38
CA VAL A 69 -9.61 -4.88 5.75
C VAL A 69 -11.10 -5.01 6.04
N VAL A 70 -11.51 -4.83 7.31
CA VAL A 70 -12.93 -4.89 7.69
C VAL A 70 -13.76 -3.90 6.88
N THR A 71 -13.32 -2.66 6.77
CA THR A 71 -14.09 -1.63 6.06
C THR A 71 -14.02 -1.76 4.54
N ARG A 72 -12.99 -2.34 3.96
CA ARG A 72 -12.98 -2.64 2.51
C ARG A 72 -14.10 -3.56 2.08
N LEU A 73 -14.54 -4.47 2.96
CA LEU A 73 -15.70 -5.34 2.68
C LEU A 73 -17.03 -4.60 2.85
N VAL A 74 -17.10 -3.67 3.79
CA VAL A 74 -18.34 -2.96 4.16
C VAL A 74 -18.56 -1.69 3.33
N THR A 75 -17.51 -1.05 2.85
CA THR A 75 -17.60 0.26 2.16
C THR A 75 -18.36 0.22 0.84
N PRO A 76 -18.17 -0.76 -0.09
CA PRO A 76 -18.93 -0.81 -1.31
C PRO A 76 -20.45 -0.86 -1.09
N PRO A 77 -20.99 -1.77 -0.26
CA PRO A 77 -22.43 -1.77 0.03
C PRO A 77 -22.90 -0.51 0.80
N SER A 78 -22.03 0.13 1.59
CA SER A 78 -22.36 1.41 2.24
C SER A 78 -22.50 2.54 1.22
N MET A 79 -21.64 2.57 0.19
CA MET A 79 -21.76 3.54 -0.90
C MET A 79 -23.04 3.38 -1.71
N GLU A 80 -23.50 2.14 -1.89
CA GLU A 80 -24.76 1.86 -2.56
C GLU A 80 -25.99 2.23 -1.70
N ALA A 81 -25.89 2.03 -0.38
CA ALA A 81 -26.99 2.29 0.54
C ALA A 81 -27.16 3.78 0.87
N TRP A 82 -26.06 4.48 1.13
CA TRP A 82 -26.06 5.85 1.68
C TRP A 82 -25.55 6.92 0.72
N GLY A 83 -24.97 6.51 -0.42
CA GLY A 83 -24.30 7.36 -1.39
C GLY A 83 -22.81 7.54 -1.10
N ARG A 84 -22.05 7.75 -2.17
CA ARG A 84 -20.56 7.87 -2.11
C ARG A 84 -20.11 9.08 -1.31
N ARG A 85 -20.77 10.24 -1.50
CA ARG A 85 -20.38 11.48 -0.83
C ARG A 85 -20.54 11.39 0.68
N ARG A 86 -21.65 10.85 1.18
CA ARG A 86 -21.88 10.67 2.63
C ARG A 86 -20.85 9.71 3.22
N THR A 87 -20.65 8.55 2.61
CA THR A 87 -19.67 7.56 3.05
C THR A 87 -18.26 8.17 3.12
N MET A 88 -17.87 8.95 2.11
CA MET A 88 -16.57 9.63 2.08
C MET A 88 -16.43 10.65 3.21
N VAL A 89 -17.39 11.56 3.37
CA VAL A 89 -17.30 12.62 4.38
C VAL A 89 -17.28 12.02 5.79
N VAL A 90 -18.15 11.04 6.08
CA VAL A 90 -18.15 10.36 7.38
C VAL A 90 -16.80 9.68 7.65
N ALA A 91 -16.26 8.95 6.66
CA ALA A 91 -14.95 8.30 6.80
C ALA A 91 -13.85 9.34 7.08
N MET A 92 -13.81 10.47 6.37
CA MET A 92 -12.79 11.51 6.56
C MET A 92 -12.93 12.23 7.90
N VAL A 93 -14.15 12.52 8.36
CA VAL A 93 -14.38 13.13 9.69
C VAL A 93 -13.88 12.19 10.79
N LEU A 94 -14.28 10.92 10.73
CA LEU A 94 -13.82 9.92 11.70
C LEU A 94 -12.29 9.69 11.60
N TYR A 95 -11.69 9.87 10.41
CA TYR A 95 -10.25 9.77 10.22
C TYR A 95 -9.52 10.91 10.93
N VAL A 96 -10.02 12.15 10.87
CA VAL A 96 -9.49 13.29 11.63
C VAL A 96 -9.63 13.05 13.13
N LEU A 97 -10.83 12.65 13.59
CA LEU A 97 -11.07 12.40 15.01
C LEU A 97 -10.18 11.28 15.59
N SER A 98 -10.03 10.18 14.85
CA SER A 98 -9.14 9.07 15.26
C SER A 98 -7.66 9.47 15.21
N SER A 99 -7.25 10.37 14.31
CA SER A 99 -5.89 10.92 14.29
C SER A 99 -5.62 11.83 15.48
N ALA A 100 -6.58 12.67 15.87
CA ALA A 100 -6.47 13.49 17.06
C ALA A 100 -6.50 12.66 18.37
N ALA A 101 -7.18 11.49 18.37
CA ALA A 101 -7.27 10.63 19.53
C ALA A 101 -5.92 10.06 20.01
N TYR A 102 -4.88 10.04 19.16
CA TYR A 102 -3.53 9.67 19.61
C TYR A 102 -2.96 10.61 20.69
N LEU A 103 -3.33 11.88 20.68
CA LEU A 103 -2.86 12.86 21.66
C LEU A 103 -3.32 12.53 23.09
N VAL A 104 -4.40 11.76 23.22
CA VAL A 104 -4.97 11.35 24.52
C VAL A 104 -4.84 9.84 24.79
N ALA A 105 -4.19 9.10 23.89
CA ALA A 105 -4.00 7.66 24.05
C ALA A 105 -2.98 7.37 25.16
N SER A 106 -3.46 7.01 26.34
CA SER A 106 -2.66 6.84 27.58
C SER A 106 -2.32 5.38 27.91
N SER A 107 -2.78 4.41 27.11
CA SER A 107 -2.53 2.99 27.35
C SER A 107 -2.44 2.20 26.03
N VAL A 108 -1.75 1.04 26.08
CA VAL A 108 -1.62 0.14 24.92
C VAL A 108 -2.97 -0.33 24.37
N PRO A 109 -3.94 -0.79 25.20
CA PRO A 109 -5.24 -1.18 24.68
C PRO A 109 -5.98 -0.03 23.97
N LEU A 110 -5.92 1.18 24.51
CA LEU A 110 -6.52 2.35 23.88
C LEU A 110 -5.82 2.68 22.57
N LEU A 111 -4.48 2.59 22.53
CA LEU A 111 -3.70 2.79 21.33
C LEU A 111 -4.09 1.78 20.22
N ILE A 112 -4.26 0.51 20.54
CA ILE A 112 -4.74 -0.54 19.63
C ILE A 112 -6.15 -0.20 19.11
N ALA A 113 -7.06 0.22 19.98
CA ALA A 113 -8.41 0.59 19.60
C ALA A 113 -8.42 1.80 18.65
N VAL A 114 -7.65 2.85 18.95
CA VAL A 114 -7.51 4.04 18.08
C VAL A 114 -6.93 3.65 16.73
N ARG A 115 -5.89 2.82 16.70
CA ARG A 115 -5.28 2.29 15.47
C ARG A 115 -6.27 1.52 14.62
N PHE A 116 -7.05 0.62 15.24
CA PHE A 116 -8.05 -0.17 14.52
C PHE A 116 -9.14 0.73 13.92
N VAL A 117 -9.70 1.66 14.70
CA VAL A 117 -10.72 2.62 14.21
C VAL A 117 -10.14 3.51 13.10
N GLN A 118 -8.92 4.00 13.27
CA GLN A 118 -8.25 4.79 12.25
C GLN A 118 -8.04 3.99 10.96
N GLY A 119 -7.68 2.71 11.08
CA GLY A 119 -7.58 1.79 9.94
C GLY A 119 -8.92 1.59 9.23
N MET A 120 -10.01 1.48 9.97
CA MET A 120 -11.36 1.44 9.40
C MET A 120 -11.66 2.70 8.56
N CYS A 121 -11.33 3.88 9.09
CA CYS A 121 -11.53 5.15 8.39
C CYS A 121 -10.66 5.25 7.12
N PHE A 122 -9.41 4.81 7.19
CA PHE A 122 -8.51 4.69 6.04
C PHE A 122 -9.07 3.78 4.96
N GLY A 123 -9.46 2.56 5.31
CA GLY A 123 -10.00 1.58 4.37
C GLY A 123 -11.26 2.09 3.65
N ALA A 124 -12.17 2.71 4.40
CA ALA A 124 -13.36 3.35 3.84
C ALA A 124 -12.99 4.51 2.91
N GLY A 125 -12.18 5.46 3.40
CA GLY A 125 -11.79 6.65 2.66
C GLY A 125 -11.03 6.34 1.38
N ALA A 126 -10.03 5.47 1.45
CA ALA A 126 -9.24 5.03 0.30
C ALA A 126 -10.12 4.34 -0.77
N THR A 127 -11.07 3.49 -0.35
CA THR A 127 -11.98 2.79 -1.26
C THR A 127 -12.91 3.77 -1.98
N VAL A 128 -13.49 4.73 -1.25
CA VAL A 128 -14.38 5.73 -1.85
C VAL A 128 -13.62 6.64 -2.82
N LEU A 129 -12.42 7.12 -2.45
CA LEU A 129 -11.60 7.97 -3.33
C LEU A 129 -11.16 7.22 -4.59
N ALA A 130 -10.74 5.95 -4.46
CA ALA A 130 -10.38 5.11 -5.60
C ALA A 130 -11.57 4.85 -6.53
N THR A 131 -12.78 4.70 -5.98
CA THR A 131 -14.02 4.56 -6.77
C THR A 131 -14.41 5.88 -7.45
N ALA A 132 -14.28 7.00 -6.73
CA ALA A 132 -14.60 8.33 -7.24
C ALA A 132 -13.73 8.71 -8.43
N VAL A 133 -12.38 8.47 -8.33
CA VAL A 133 -11.47 8.81 -9.42
C VAL A 133 -11.78 8.05 -10.71
N GLN A 134 -12.16 6.76 -10.62
CA GLN A 134 -12.55 5.98 -11.82
C GLN A 134 -13.81 6.52 -12.51
N SER A 135 -14.66 7.22 -11.77
CA SER A 135 -15.86 7.88 -12.33
C SER A 135 -15.56 9.26 -12.94
N ILE A 136 -14.46 9.90 -12.54
CA ILE A 136 -14.02 11.23 -13.00
C ILE A 136 -13.13 11.12 -14.25
N ILE A 137 -12.30 10.07 -14.32
CA ILE A 137 -11.38 9.86 -15.45
C ILE A 137 -12.18 9.57 -16.73
N PRO A 138 -11.91 10.30 -17.84
CA PRO A 138 -12.53 10.02 -19.12
C PRO A 138 -12.22 8.58 -19.59
N PRO A 139 -13.18 7.84 -20.18
CA PRO A 139 -12.97 6.47 -20.64
C PRO A 139 -11.78 6.32 -21.60
N SER A 140 -11.54 7.31 -22.46
CA SER A 140 -10.43 7.35 -23.43
C SER A 140 -9.05 7.56 -22.80
N ARG A 141 -8.97 7.91 -21.50
CA ARG A 141 -7.71 8.19 -20.76
C ARG A 141 -7.62 7.39 -19.45
N ARG A 142 -8.34 6.28 -19.35
CA ARG A 142 -8.47 5.52 -18.09
C ARG A 142 -7.12 5.00 -17.58
N SER A 143 -6.31 4.41 -18.44
CA SER A 143 -4.98 3.90 -18.06
C SER A 143 -4.06 5.03 -17.59
N GLU A 144 -4.01 6.13 -18.35
CA GLU A 144 -3.22 7.31 -18.02
C GLU A 144 -3.65 7.93 -16.67
N GLY A 145 -4.95 8.16 -16.50
CA GLY A 145 -5.49 8.75 -15.28
C GLY A 145 -5.30 7.86 -14.05
N THR A 146 -5.47 6.55 -14.18
CA THR A 146 -5.20 5.59 -13.10
C THR A 146 -3.71 5.55 -12.75
N GLY A 147 -2.83 5.65 -13.74
CA GLY A 147 -1.38 5.74 -13.53
C GLY A 147 -1.00 6.97 -12.69
N TRP A 148 -1.49 8.15 -13.07
CA TRP A 148 -1.27 9.37 -12.30
C TRP A 148 -1.86 9.31 -10.88
N PHE A 149 -3.08 8.80 -10.71
CA PHE A 149 -3.67 8.60 -9.39
C PHE A 149 -2.83 7.67 -8.51
N SER A 150 -2.32 6.57 -9.07
CA SER A 150 -1.46 5.62 -8.35
C SER A 150 -0.11 6.21 -7.93
N THR A 151 0.35 7.28 -8.60
CA THR A 151 1.56 8.00 -8.22
C THR A 151 1.44 8.62 -6.82
N ALA A 152 0.23 9.00 -6.40
CA ALA A 152 -0.02 9.50 -5.05
C ALA A 152 0.43 8.50 -3.96
N MET A 153 0.14 7.21 -4.15
CA MET A 153 0.58 6.16 -3.21
C MET A 153 2.11 5.99 -3.20
N THR A 154 2.76 6.05 -4.37
CA THR A 154 4.23 5.96 -4.47
C THR A 154 4.91 7.15 -3.79
N VAL A 155 4.40 8.36 -3.98
CA VAL A 155 4.89 9.56 -3.30
C VAL A 155 4.70 9.46 -1.79
N SER A 156 3.53 8.98 -1.35
CA SER A 156 3.23 8.78 0.07
C SER A 156 4.15 7.76 0.73
N SER A 157 4.55 6.72 0.02
CA SER A 157 5.47 5.68 0.55
C SER A 157 6.89 6.20 0.81
N ALA A 158 7.29 7.29 0.14
CA ALA A 158 8.54 7.98 0.40
C ALA A 158 8.40 9.05 1.48
N ILE A 159 7.45 9.99 1.27
CA ILE A 159 7.31 11.19 2.10
C ILE A 159 6.76 10.83 3.49
N GLY A 160 5.85 9.86 3.60
CA GLY A 160 5.23 9.47 4.87
C GLY A 160 6.25 9.04 5.93
N PRO A 161 7.03 7.97 5.68
CA PRO A 161 8.06 7.51 6.62
C PRO A 161 9.15 8.55 6.88
N MET A 162 9.60 9.27 5.82
CA MET A 162 10.58 10.34 5.95
C MET A 162 10.07 11.43 6.90
N THR A 163 8.83 11.88 6.72
CA THR A 163 8.19 12.88 7.60
C THR A 163 8.09 12.36 9.03
N ALA A 164 7.67 11.10 9.24
CA ALA A 164 7.58 10.52 10.56
C ALA A 164 8.92 10.56 11.30
N ILE A 165 9.97 10.04 10.68
CA ILE A 165 11.30 9.94 11.29
C ILE A 165 11.87 11.34 11.58
N LEU A 166 11.76 12.29 10.64
CA LEU A 166 12.28 13.65 10.83
C LEU A 166 11.50 14.44 11.89
N VAL A 167 10.18 14.30 11.94
CA VAL A 167 9.35 14.98 12.97
C VAL A 167 9.65 14.40 14.35
N ILE A 168 9.70 13.06 14.48
CA ILE A 168 10.00 12.42 15.76
C ILE A 168 11.40 12.81 16.26
N SER A 169 12.41 12.77 15.39
CA SER A 169 13.80 13.06 15.79
C SER A 169 14.05 14.51 16.21
N ARG A 170 13.23 15.48 15.75
CA ARG A 170 13.38 16.91 16.05
C ARG A 170 12.40 17.42 17.09
N PHE A 171 11.18 16.92 17.11
CA PHE A 171 10.07 17.50 17.87
C PHE A 171 9.33 16.48 18.75
N GLY A 172 9.56 15.17 18.54
CA GLY A 172 8.93 14.10 19.31
C GLY A 172 7.56 13.66 18.78
N TYR A 173 6.96 12.70 19.48
CA TYR A 173 5.72 12.02 19.04
C TYR A 173 4.47 12.91 19.10
N GLU A 174 4.40 13.86 20.02
CA GLU A 174 3.23 14.76 20.08
C GLU A 174 3.07 15.53 18.76
N TRP A 175 4.18 16.06 18.24
CA TRP A 175 4.18 16.76 16.96
C TRP A 175 3.90 15.83 15.78
N LEU A 176 4.27 14.53 15.88
CA LEU A 176 3.88 13.54 14.88
C LEU A 176 2.35 13.41 14.81
N PHE A 177 1.67 13.32 15.97
CA PHE A 177 0.21 13.19 16.01
C PHE A 177 -0.51 14.47 15.59
N VAL A 178 0.04 15.64 15.92
CA VAL A 178 -0.43 16.91 15.37
C VAL A 178 -0.30 16.94 13.84
N THR A 179 0.86 16.55 13.33
CA THR A 179 1.12 16.46 11.87
C THR A 179 0.14 15.49 11.21
N ALA A 180 -0.07 14.32 11.80
CA ALA A 180 -1.05 13.34 11.30
C ALA A 180 -2.47 13.93 11.26
N THR A 181 -2.88 14.65 12.31
CA THR A 181 -4.20 15.31 12.37
C THR A 181 -4.33 16.39 11.29
N LEU A 182 -3.30 17.21 11.07
CA LEU A 182 -3.32 18.24 10.03
C LEU A 182 -3.39 17.65 8.62
N ILE A 183 -2.67 16.56 8.36
CA ILE A 183 -2.72 15.87 7.06
C ILE A 183 -4.11 15.26 6.82
N THR A 184 -4.72 14.63 7.83
CA THR A 184 -6.09 14.09 7.70
C THR A 184 -7.13 15.20 7.53
N LEU A 185 -6.92 16.35 8.16
CA LEU A 185 -7.74 17.54 7.93
C LEU A 185 -7.62 18.03 6.49
N GLY A 186 -6.41 18.02 5.91
CA GLY A 186 -6.20 18.29 4.48
C GLY A 186 -6.96 17.32 3.58
N ALA A 187 -7.00 16.02 3.92
CA ALA A 187 -7.80 15.02 3.18
C ALA A 187 -9.30 15.33 3.28
N LEU A 188 -9.79 15.71 4.46
CA LEU A 188 -11.19 16.12 4.67
C LEU A 188 -11.53 17.37 3.84
N VAL A 189 -10.67 18.38 3.82
CA VAL A 189 -10.85 19.60 3.02
C VAL A 189 -10.93 19.24 1.53
N CYS A 190 -10.04 18.38 1.02
CA CYS A 190 -10.12 17.88 -0.35
C CYS A 190 -11.46 17.19 -0.63
N ALA A 191 -11.92 16.33 0.28
CA ALA A 191 -13.20 15.61 0.14
C ALA A 191 -14.42 16.57 0.14
N LEU A 192 -14.42 17.59 0.99
CA LEU A 192 -15.49 18.59 1.05
C LEU A 192 -15.49 19.51 -0.18
N ALA A 193 -14.31 19.81 -0.74
CA ALA A 193 -14.14 20.68 -1.91
C ALA A 193 -14.53 20.01 -3.23
N LEU A 194 -14.72 18.68 -3.27
CA LEU A 194 -15.23 17.97 -4.44
C LEU A 194 -16.65 18.42 -4.78
N ARG A 195 -16.85 18.88 -6.02
CA ARG A 195 -18.15 19.43 -6.45
C ARG A 195 -19.15 18.35 -6.83
N ARG A 196 -18.71 17.34 -7.59
CA ARG A 196 -19.58 16.24 -8.06
C ARG A 196 -18.81 14.93 -8.08
N ILE A 197 -19.24 14.00 -7.26
CA ILE A 197 -18.90 12.59 -7.45
C ILE A 197 -20.12 12.00 -8.16
N PRO A 198 -19.96 11.39 -9.35
CA PRO A 198 -21.08 10.69 -10.00
C PRO A 198 -21.60 9.62 -9.03
N GLU A 199 -22.82 9.76 -8.59
CA GLU A 199 -23.46 8.84 -7.65
C GLU A 199 -24.47 7.97 -8.37
N PRO A 200 -24.43 6.63 -8.19
CA PRO A 200 -25.59 5.81 -8.48
C PRO A 200 -26.73 6.19 -7.52
N THR A 201 -27.97 6.01 -7.95
CA THR A 201 -29.12 6.24 -7.07
C THR A 201 -29.01 5.37 -5.83
N PRO A 202 -28.98 5.95 -4.61
CA PRO A 202 -28.88 5.16 -3.39
C PRO A 202 -30.04 4.17 -3.28
N THR A 203 -29.73 2.89 -3.06
CA THR A 203 -30.76 1.84 -2.99
C THR A 203 -31.41 1.72 -1.61
N GLY A 204 -30.84 2.37 -0.59
CA GLY A 204 -31.25 2.25 0.81
C GLY A 204 -31.07 0.85 1.41
N ARG A 205 -30.54 -0.11 0.63
CA ARG A 205 -30.38 -1.51 1.04
C ARG A 205 -28.91 -1.90 1.13
N PHE A 206 -28.49 -2.25 2.33
CA PHE A 206 -27.17 -2.84 2.57
C PHE A 206 -27.21 -4.34 2.26
N ARG A 207 -26.45 -4.82 1.26
CA ARG A 207 -26.34 -6.24 0.90
C ARG A 207 -24.91 -6.68 0.79
N LEU A 208 -24.48 -7.61 1.63
CA LEU A 208 -23.23 -8.36 1.46
C LEU A 208 -23.53 -9.62 0.64
N THR A 209 -23.09 -9.66 -0.62
CA THR A 209 -23.22 -10.84 -1.48
C THR A 209 -21.91 -11.62 -1.50
N ARG A 210 -21.98 -12.92 -1.19
CA ARG A 210 -20.82 -13.83 -1.26
C ARG A 210 -20.38 -14.13 -2.70
N ALA A 211 -21.28 -13.96 -3.66
CA ALA A 211 -21.01 -14.26 -5.07
C ALA A 211 -20.02 -13.25 -5.66
N GLY A 212 -18.82 -13.73 -5.95
CA GLY A 212 -17.80 -12.93 -6.64
C GLY A 212 -16.73 -12.28 -5.74
N ILE A 213 -16.60 -12.71 -4.48
CA ILE A 213 -15.60 -12.11 -3.56
C ILE A 213 -14.20 -12.70 -3.75
N PHE A 214 -14.09 -13.96 -4.22
CA PHE A 214 -12.81 -14.67 -4.26
C PHE A 214 -12.60 -15.45 -5.56
N ALA A 215 -11.47 -15.21 -6.22
CA ALA A 215 -11.02 -15.95 -7.40
C ALA A 215 -9.88 -16.91 -6.99
N SER A 216 -10.21 -18.21 -6.89
CA SER A 216 -9.26 -19.25 -6.49
C SER A 216 -8.08 -19.39 -7.45
N GLU A 217 -8.30 -19.11 -8.72
CA GLU A 217 -7.29 -19.19 -9.80
C GLU A 217 -6.21 -18.11 -9.65
N ALA A 218 -6.56 -16.93 -9.12
CA ALA A 218 -5.63 -15.84 -8.85
C ALA A 218 -4.86 -16.01 -7.52
N ALA A 219 -5.39 -16.82 -6.60
CA ALA A 219 -4.86 -16.96 -5.24
C ALA A 219 -3.40 -17.44 -5.17
N PRO A 220 -2.92 -18.43 -5.98
CA PRO A 220 -1.54 -18.89 -5.90
C PRO A 220 -0.50 -17.79 -6.16
N ILE A 221 -0.77 -16.89 -7.11
CA ILE A 221 0.09 -15.73 -7.40
C ILE A 221 -0.09 -14.65 -6.33
N ALA A 222 -1.31 -14.41 -5.88
CA ALA A 222 -1.61 -13.43 -4.84
C ALA A 222 -0.92 -13.76 -3.51
N VAL A 223 -0.74 -15.05 -3.17
CA VAL A 223 -0.03 -15.49 -1.95
C VAL A 223 1.44 -15.04 -1.97
N ILE A 224 2.12 -15.07 -3.12
CA ILE A 224 3.51 -14.59 -3.23
C ILE A 224 3.59 -13.11 -2.86
N THR A 225 2.71 -12.31 -3.43
CA THR A 225 2.67 -10.87 -3.14
C THR A 225 2.20 -10.57 -1.73
N ALA A 226 1.24 -11.35 -1.22
CA ALA A 226 0.77 -11.27 0.15
C ALA A 226 1.93 -11.52 1.14
N ALA A 227 2.71 -12.57 0.93
CA ALA A 227 3.88 -12.86 1.76
C ALA A 227 4.94 -11.75 1.68
N ALA A 228 5.24 -11.24 0.47
CA ALA A 228 6.15 -10.10 0.31
C ALA A 228 5.61 -8.82 1.02
N GLY A 229 4.31 -8.55 0.91
CA GLY A 229 3.65 -7.45 1.61
C GLY A 229 3.67 -7.61 3.13
N MET A 230 3.50 -8.83 3.63
CA MET A 230 3.63 -9.16 5.05
C MET A 230 5.03 -8.85 5.59
N LEU A 231 6.07 -9.31 4.88
CA LEU A 231 7.46 -9.09 5.29
C LEU A 231 7.86 -7.62 5.17
N TYR A 232 7.37 -6.89 4.15
CA TYR A 232 7.60 -5.45 4.00
C TYR A 232 6.86 -4.65 5.08
N GLY A 233 5.59 -4.93 5.32
CA GLY A 233 4.78 -4.24 6.32
C GLY A 233 5.33 -4.42 7.74
N GLY A 234 5.72 -5.65 8.08
CA GLY A 234 6.35 -5.96 9.36
C GLY A 234 7.80 -5.52 9.44
N GLY A 235 8.64 -6.04 8.57
CA GLY A 235 10.08 -5.81 8.64
C GLY A 235 10.45 -4.36 8.34
N VAL A 236 10.04 -3.84 7.19
CA VAL A 236 10.50 -2.54 6.72
C VAL A 236 9.67 -1.39 7.28
N LEU A 237 8.35 -1.43 7.14
CA LEU A 237 7.53 -0.29 7.57
C LEU A 237 7.47 -0.17 9.09
N ALA A 238 7.27 -1.28 9.83
CA ALA A 238 7.02 -1.23 11.26
C ALA A 238 8.31 -1.16 12.10
N PHE A 239 9.34 -1.94 11.76
CA PHE A 239 10.49 -2.15 12.66
C PHE A 239 11.81 -1.57 12.16
N LEU A 240 11.92 -1.12 10.90
CA LEU A 240 13.19 -0.62 10.34
C LEU A 240 13.76 0.56 11.14
N ALA A 241 12.90 1.49 11.59
CA ALA A 241 13.36 2.69 12.30
C ALA A 241 13.97 2.33 13.67
N GLY A 242 13.33 1.41 14.41
CA GLY A 242 13.85 0.87 15.66
C GLY A 242 15.15 0.09 15.44
N TYR A 243 15.14 -0.82 14.47
CA TYR A 243 16.30 -1.61 14.09
C TYR A 243 17.53 -0.77 13.70
N ALA A 244 17.32 0.26 12.89
CA ALA A 244 18.41 1.17 12.49
C ALA A 244 18.98 1.93 13.70
N ARG A 245 18.13 2.41 14.60
CA ARG A 245 18.53 3.08 15.84
C ARG A 245 19.35 2.15 16.74
N ASP A 246 18.92 0.90 16.93
CA ASP A 246 19.60 -0.08 17.79
C ASP A 246 21.00 -0.44 17.26
N HIS A 247 21.23 -0.28 15.94
CA HIS A 247 22.54 -0.41 15.28
C HIS A 247 23.31 0.91 15.12
N GLY A 248 22.88 1.98 15.79
CA GLY A 248 23.55 3.29 15.74
C GLY A 248 23.43 4.04 14.42
N ILE A 249 22.48 3.65 13.54
CA ILE A 249 22.23 4.31 12.26
C ILE A 249 21.30 5.52 12.49
N GLY A 250 21.77 6.70 12.09
CA GLY A 250 21.06 7.95 12.33
C GLY A 250 19.72 8.06 11.55
N ALA A 251 18.80 8.82 12.11
CA ALA A 251 17.45 9.06 11.56
C ALA A 251 17.47 9.60 10.11
N THR A 252 18.48 10.40 9.75
CA THR A 252 18.63 10.91 8.38
C THR A 252 18.85 9.78 7.37
N ALA A 253 19.74 8.82 7.66
CA ALA A 253 19.98 7.68 6.77
C ALA A 253 18.71 6.81 6.65
N THR A 254 17.99 6.60 7.76
CA THR A 254 16.73 5.86 7.78
C THR A 254 15.64 6.58 6.96
N SER A 255 15.59 7.91 6.99
CA SER A 255 14.67 8.69 6.17
C SER A 255 15.00 8.59 4.68
N VAL A 256 16.30 8.69 4.34
CA VAL A 256 16.78 8.58 2.95
C VAL A 256 16.56 7.18 2.39
N PHE A 257 16.54 6.12 3.22
CA PHE A 257 16.14 4.78 2.80
C PHE A 257 14.79 4.80 2.07
N PHE A 258 13.76 5.45 2.64
CA PHE A 258 12.44 5.50 2.02
C PHE A 258 12.39 6.34 0.75
N LEU A 259 13.24 7.37 0.66
CA LEU A 259 13.39 8.14 -0.59
C LEU A 259 14.00 7.26 -1.70
N LEU A 260 15.07 6.51 -1.38
CA LEU A 260 15.70 5.58 -2.31
C LEU A 260 14.79 4.41 -2.65
N PHE A 261 13.98 3.94 -1.70
CA PHE A 261 12.93 2.95 -1.95
C PHE A 261 11.93 3.46 -3.00
N ALA A 262 11.43 4.68 -2.89
CA ALA A 262 10.53 5.25 -3.88
C ALA A 262 11.19 5.43 -5.24
N LEU A 263 12.45 5.89 -5.27
CA LEU A 263 13.24 6.00 -6.51
C LEU A 263 13.42 4.63 -7.16
N GLY A 264 13.82 3.62 -6.39
CA GLY A 264 13.94 2.24 -6.86
C GLY A 264 12.61 1.71 -7.42
N THR A 265 11.48 2.00 -6.74
CA THR A 265 10.13 1.62 -7.19
C THR A 265 9.81 2.23 -8.57
N LEU A 266 10.13 3.50 -8.79
CA LEU A 266 9.93 4.15 -10.08
C LEU A 266 10.81 3.53 -11.16
N VAL A 267 12.11 3.39 -10.89
CA VAL A 267 13.06 2.76 -11.82
C VAL A 267 12.60 1.34 -12.17
N GLY A 268 12.25 0.53 -11.18
CA GLY A 268 11.77 -0.82 -11.39
C GLY A 268 10.53 -0.89 -12.28
N ARG A 269 9.54 -0.02 -12.06
CA ARG A 269 8.33 0.03 -12.88
C ARG A 269 8.61 0.43 -14.32
N PHE A 270 9.46 1.43 -14.56
CA PHE A 270 9.79 1.89 -15.91
C PHE A 270 10.65 0.90 -16.69
N VAL A 271 11.48 0.10 -16.01
CA VAL A 271 12.38 -0.86 -16.66
C VAL A 271 11.71 -2.23 -16.79
N LEU A 272 11.22 -2.78 -15.69
CA LEU A 272 10.73 -4.16 -15.65
C LEU A 272 9.29 -4.31 -16.15
N GLY A 273 8.43 -3.28 -16.05
CA GLY A 273 7.08 -3.33 -16.60
C GLY A 273 7.05 -3.55 -18.12
N PRO A 274 7.67 -2.66 -18.93
CA PRO A 274 7.76 -2.88 -20.37
C PRO A 274 8.53 -4.15 -20.77
N LEU A 275 9.46 -4.61 -19.93
CA LEU A 275 10.21 -5.85 -20.18
C LEU A 275 9.32 -7.08 -19.99
N GLN A 276 8.46 -7.08 -18.96
CA GLN A 276 7.42 -8.11 -18.76
C GLN A 276 6.49 -8.21 -19.96
N ASP A 277 5.98 -7.06 -20.45
CA ASP A 277 5.07 -7.02 -21.62
C ASP A 277 5.70 -7.59 -22.90
N ARG A 278 7.04 -7.45 -23.05
CA ARG A 278 7.75 -7.88 -24.26
C ARG A 278 8.32 -9.29 -24.19
N ARG A 279 8.76 -9.73 -23.02
CA ARG A 279 9.53 -10.98 -22.84
C ARG A 279 8.85 -11.99 -21.93
N GLY A 280 7.64 -11.67 -21.43
CA GLY A 280 6.86 -12.54 -20.55
C GLY A 280 7.16 -12.35 -19.07
N ASP A 281 6.39 -13.04 -18.24
CA ASP A 281 6.33 -12.81 -16.78
C ASP A 281 7.61 -13.20 -16.05
N ASP A 282 8.31 -14.24 -16.52
CA ASP A 282 9.48 -14.80 -15.84
C ASP A 282 10.67 -13.81 -15.77
N VAL A 283 10.80 -12.95 -16.81
CA VAL A 283 11.86 -11.93 -16.87
C VAL A 283 11.68 -10.84 -15.82
N LEU A 284 10.46 -10.63 -15.33
CA LEU A 284 10.20 -9.77 -14.18
C LEU A 284 10.28 -10.56 -12.87
N ALA A 285 9.60 -11.71 -12.81
CA ALA A 285 9.34 -12.42 -11.57
C ALA A 285 10.63 -12.90 -10.87
N TYR A 286 11.53 -13.59 -11.58
CA TYR A 286 12.75 -14.11 -10.96
C TYR A 286 13.69 -13.01 -10.44
N PRO A 287 14.07 -11.98 -11.24
CA PRO A 287 14.94 -10.92 -10.73
C PRO A 287 14.34 -10.17 -9.53
N VAL A 288 13.03 -9.92 -9.57
CA VAL A 288 12.34 -9.20 -8.50
C VAL A 288 12.31 -10.01 -7.21
N LEU A 289 11.96 -11.29 -7.25
CA LEU A 289 11.92 -12.15 -6.07
C LEU A 289 13.32 -12.36 -5.47
N ILE A 290 14.34 -12.57 -6.32
CA ILE A 290 15.73 -12.71 -5.89
C ILE A 290 16.24 -11.40 -5.27
N ALA A 291 16.02 -10.24 -5.92
CA ALA A 291 16.44 -8.96 -5.40
C ALA A 291 15.78 -8.66 -4.05
N TYR A 292 14.52 -9.06 -3.88
CA TYR A 292 13.80 -8.91 -2.62
C TYR A 292 14.40 -9.77 -1.51
N ALA A 293 14.70 -11.04 -1.81
CA ALA A 293 15.39 -11.95 -0.88
C ALA A 293 16.77 -11.41 -0.48
N VAL A 294 17.57 -10.98 -1.47
CA VAL A 294 18.90 -10.39 -1.24
C VAL A 294 18.80 -9.14 -0.38
N SER A 295 17.80 -8.30 -0.59
CA SER A 295 17.60 -7.08 0.21
C SER A 295 17.39 -7.38 1.68
N PHE A 296 16.62 -8.41 2.03
CA PHE A 296 16.45 -8.84 3.42
C PHE A 296 17.71 -9.44 4.01
N VAL A 297 18.46 -10.27 3.26
CA VAL A 297 19.73 -10.82 3.71
C VAL A 297 20.76 -9.71 3.96
N LEU A 298 20.89 -8.75 3.05
CA LEU A 298 21.78 -7.61 3.23
C LEU A 298 21.37 -6.77 4.46
N LEU A 299 20.08 -6.51 4.63
CA LEU A 299 19.57 -5.77 5.79
C LEU A 299 19.93 -6.48 7.11
N SER A 300 19.90 -7.83 7.14
CA SER A 300 20.24 -8.62 8.32
C SER A 300 21.72 -8.63 8.67
N GLN A 301 22.62 -8.36 7.72
CA GLN A 301 24.08 -8.51 7.89
C GLN A 301 24.85 -7.19 7.79
N TRP A 302 24.34 -6.20 7.05
CA TRP A 302 25.08 -4.99 6.73
C TRP A 302 24.57 -3.79 7.54
N HIS A 303 25.01 -3.69 8.78
CA HIS A 303 24.55 -2.73 9.80
C HIS A 303 25.23 -1.35 9.67
N THR A 304 25.26 -0.77 8.48
CA THR A 304 25.83 0.57 8.24
C THR A 304 24.83 1.48 7.51
N ALA A 305 25.03 2.79 7.60
CA ALA A 305 24.21 3.75 6.85
C ALA A 305 24.24 3.45 5.34
N THR A 306 25.42 3.17 4.77
CA THR A 306 25.53 2.82 3.34
C THR A 306 24.77 1.54 3.00
N GLY A 307 24.88 0.49 3.85
CA GLY A 307 24.14 -0.76 3.69
C GLY A 307 22.64 -0.51 3.68
N LEU A 308 22.14 0.31 4.61
CA LEU A 308 20.75 0.69 4.69
C LEU A 308 20.25 1.40 3.41
N LEU A 309 21.05 2.33 2.87
CA LEU A 309 20.71 3.07 1.65
C LEU A 309 20.67 2.15 0.42
N VAL A 310 21.63 1.24 0.28
CA VAL A 310 21.64 0.23 -0.79
C VAL A 310 20.40 -0.67 -0.68
N CYS A 311 20.09 -1.16 0.52
CA CYS A 311 18.89 -1.95 0.76
C CYS A 311 17.62 -1.17 0.38
N GLY A 312 17.52 0.13 0.70
CA GLY A 312 16.39 0.95 0.34
C GLY A 312 16.12 0.97 -1.17
N PHE A 313 17.16 1.20 -1.97
CA PHE A 313 17.05 1.18 -3.43
C PHE A 313 16.68 -0.20 -3.97
N LEU A 314 17.33 -1.27 -3.50
CA LEU A 314 17.06 -2.65 -3.93
C LEU A 314 15.64 -3.11 -3.56
N PHE A 315 15.18 -2.80 -2.33
CA PHE A 315 13.79 -3.05 -1.94
C PHE A 315 12.81 -2.33 -2.84
N GLY A 316 13.05 -1.05 -3.15
CA GLY A 316 12.20 -0.29 -4.05
C GLY A 316 12.16 -0.89 -5.45
N LEU A 317 13.34 -1.19 -6.00
CA LEU A 317 13.51 -1.78 -7.34
C LEU A 317 12.72 -3.08 -7.52
N SER A 318 12.57 -3.85 -6.44
CA SER A 318 11.86 -5.12 -6.42
C SER A 318 10.39 -4.99 -5.99
N HIS A 319 10.07 -4.23 -4.95
CA HIS A 319 8.72 -4.14 -4.38
C HIS A 319 7.67 -3.57 -5.35
N GLY A 320 8.00 -2.45 -6.01
CA GLY A 320 7.08 -1.80 -6.94
C GLY A 320 6.63 -2.71 -8.09
N PRO A 321 7.58 -3.27 -8.86
CA PRO A 321 7.27 -4.22 -9.92
C PRO A 321 6.64 -5.52 -9.42
N LEU A 322 7.01 -6.01 -8.23
CA LEU A 322 6.38 -7.18 -7.62
C LEU A 322 4.88 -6.96 -7.45
N ILE A 323 4.48 -5.85 -6.84
CA ILE A 323 3.05 -5.56 -6.63
C ILE A 323 2.30 -5.43 -7.96
N SER A 324 2.82 -4.66 -8.93
CA SER A 324 2.10 -4.40 -10.19
C SER A 324 2.18 -5.56 -11.18
N GLY A 325 3.35 -6.20 -11.32
CA GLY A 325 3.56 -7.30 -12.25
C GLY A 325 2.84 -8.58 -11.83
N PHE A 326 2.91 -8.93 -10.54
CA PHE A 326 2.18 -10.10 -10.03
C PHE A 326 0.67 -9.88 -10.00
N GLN A 327 0.19 -8.64 -9.84
CA GLN A 327 -1.23 -8.34 -10.04
C GLN A 327 -1.65 -8.65 -11.48
N ALA A 328 -0.85 -8.25 -12.48
CA ALA A 328 -1.14 -8.55 -13.88
C ALA A 328 -1.20 -10.06 -14.13
N ILE A 329 -0.24 -10.84 -13.61
CA ILE A 329 -0.23 -12.31 -13.70
C ILE A 329 -1.48 -12.90 -13.04
N ALA A 330 -1.83 -12.46 -11.83
CA ALA A 330 -3.00 -12.96 -11.12
C ALA A 330 -4.33 -12.67 -11.86
N VAL A 331 -4.44 -11.51 -12.50
CA VAL A 331 -5.63 -11.14 -13.29
C VAL A 331 -5.69 -11.94 -14.59
N GLN A 332 -4.56 -12.23 -15.22
CA GLN A 332 -4.50 -13.06 -16.44
C GLN A 332 -4.86 -14.55 -16.20
N ALA A 333 -4.81 -15.01 -14.94
CA ALA A 333 -5.21 -16.37 -14.58
C ALA A 333 -6.72 -16.64 -14.66
N VAL A 334 -7.54 -15.60 -14.87
CA VAL A 334 -9.01 -15.70 -14.91
C VAL A 334 -9.59 -15.15 -16.20
N PRO A 335 -10.82 -15.58 -16.60
CA PRO A 335 -11.52 -14.98 -17.75
C PRO A 335 -11.82 -13.50 -17.54
N PRO A 336 -11.97 -12.68 -18.63
CA PRO A 336 -12.19 -11.23 -18.53
C PRO A 336 -13.36 -10.80 -17.64
N GLN A 337 -14.42 -11.61 -17.57
CA GLN A 337 -15.59 -11.35 -16.72
C GLN A 337 -15.28 -11.39 -15.23
N LYS A 338 -14.20 -12.09 -14.84
CA LYS A 338 -13.74 -12.23 -13.44
C LYS A 338 -12.59 -11.31 -13.06
N PHE A 339 -12.11 -10.42 -13.94
CA PHE A 339 -10.96 -9.54 -13.66
C PHE A 339 -11.13 -8.70 -12.37
N GLY A 340 -12.34 -8.17 -12.14
CA GLY A 340 -12.64 -7.42 -10.92
C GLY A 340 -12.52 -8.26 -9.65
N VAL A 341 -12.99 -9.51 -9.71
CA VAL A 341 -12.93 -10.45 -8.57
C VAL A 341 -11.47 -10.88 -8.30
N ALA A 342 -10.70 -11.15 -9.35
CA ALA A 342 -9.27 -11.51 -9.21
C ALA A 342 -8.46 -10.37 -8.59
N THR A 343 -8.69 -9.14 -9.07
CA THR A 343 -8.06 -7.93 -8.48
C THR A 343 -8.48 -7.75 -7.02
N GLY A 344 -9.76 -7.94 -6.70
CA GLY A 344 -10.26 -7.89 -5.32
C GLY A 344 -9.60 -8.94 -4.42
N THR A 345 -9.52 -10.19 -4.88
CA THR A 345 -8.83 -11.29 -4.17
C THR A 345 -7.36 -10.95 -3.93
N TYR A 346 -6.69 -10.46 -4.96
CA TYR A 346 -5.27 -10.09 -4.90
C TYR A 346 -5.00 -9.04 -3.81
N PHE A 347 -5.74 -7.93 -3.82
CA PHE A 347 -5.54 -6.89 -2.82
C PHE A 347 -6.05 -7.28 -1.43
N LEU A 348 -7.11 -8.08 -1.33
CA LEU A 348 -7.58 -8.59 -0.04
C LEU A 348 -6.51 -9.41 0.66
N LEU A 349 -5.88 -10.34 -0.06
CA LEU A 349 -4.79 -11.16 0.49
C LEU A 349 -3.57 -10.31 0.84
N LEU A 350 -3.21 -9.36 -0.02
CA LEU A 350 -2.10 -8.43 0.23
C LEU A 350 -2.35 -7.59 1.49
N ASP A 351 -3.55 -7.03 1.64
CA ASP A 351 -3.88 -6.19 2.79
C ASP A 351 -3.90 -6.98 4.10
N ILE A 352 -4.55 -8.17 4.11
CA ILE A 352 -4.55 -9.04 5.30
C ILE A 352 -3.12 -9.39 5.69
N ALA A 353 -2.30 -9.79 4.75
CA ALA A 353 -0.92 -10.18 4.99
C ALA A 353 -0.06 -9.00 5.48
N THR A 354 -0.21 -7.81 4.86
CA THR A 354 0.48 -6.59 5.29
C THR A 354 0.08 -6.20 6.73
N GLY A 355 -1.18 -6.39 7.10
CA GLY A 355 -1.68 -6.13 8.46
C GLY A 355 -1.17 -7.12 9.49
N LEU A 356 -1.02 -8.39 9.12
CA LEU A 356 -0.45 -9.41 9.98
C LEU A 356 1.09 -9.32 10.08
N GLY A 357 1.72 -8.68 9.10
CA GLY A 357 3.18 -8.55 9.01
C GLY A 357 3.83 -8.04 10.29
N PRO A 358 3.43 -6.88 10.83
CA PRO A 358 3.99 -6.36 12.08
C PRO A 358 3.84 -7.29 13.27
N ILE A 359 2.72 -8.03 13.35
CA ILE A 359 2.48 -9.00 14.41
C ILE A 359 3.46 -10.18 14.27
N ILE A 360 3.56 -10.77 13.07
CA ILE A 360 4.40 -11.94 12.80
C ILE A 360 5.88 -11.60 12.96
N VAL A 361 6.31 -10.47 12.38
CA VAL A 361 7.72 -10.02 12.49
C VAL A 361 8.03 -9.58 13.92
N GLY A 362 7.07 -8.97 14.65
CA GLY A 362 7.23 -8.63 16.06
C GLY A 362 7.40 -9.86 16.95
N VAL A 363 6.62 -10.93 16.73
CA VAL A 363 6.79 -12.22 17.43
C VAL A 363 8.14 -12.85 17.11
N ALA A 364 8.54 -12.87 15.83
CA ALA A 364 9.84 -13.39 15.42
C ALA A 364 10.97 -12.54 16.00
N GLY A 365 10.86 -11.21 15.96
CA GLY A 365 11.86 -10.28 16.54
C GLY A 365 12.04 -10.46 18.03
N ALA A 366 10.94 -10.68 18.78
CA ALA A 366 11.00 -10.96 20.21
C ALA A 366 11.65 -12.33 20.52
N ALA A 367 11.45 -13.34 19.67
CA ALA A 367 11.95 -14.71 19.89
C ALA A 367 13.41 -14.89 19.45
N ILE A 368 13.83 -14.36 18.31
CA ILE A 368 15.13 -14.63 17.68
C ILE A 368 15.94 -13.38 17.34
N GLY A 369 15.43 -12.19 17.69
CA GLY A 369 16.02 -10.90 17.33
C GLY A 369 15.68 -10.45 15.91
N LEU A 370 15.62 -9.13 15.68
CA LEU A 370 15.20 -8.56 14.38
C LEU A 370 16.18 -8.89 13.24
N SER A 371 17.49 -8.96 13.48
CA SER A 371 18.47 -9.37 12.46
C SER A 371 18.18 -10.78 11.93
N SER A 372 17.90 -11.74 12.84
CA SER A 372 17.55 -13.12 12.46
C SER A 372 16.17 -13.17 11.77
N ALA A 373 15.21 -12.34 12.20
CA ALA A 373 13.90 -12.23 11.55
C ALA A 373 14.03 -11.71 10.11
N TYR A 374 14.93 -10.75 9.84
CA TYR A 374 15.24 -10.32 8.47
C TYR A 374 15.90 -11.41 7.65
N LEU A 375 16.85 -12.15 8.21
CA LEU A 375 17.47 -13.28 7.52
C LEU A 375 16.42 -14.34 7.14
N LEU A 376 15.54 -14.70 8.09
CA LEU A 376 14.43 -15.62 7.84
C LEU A 376 13.48 -15.08 6.74
N SER A 377 13.22 -13.79 6.72
CA SER A 377 12.44 -13.13 5.67
C SER A 377 13.10 -13.31 4.29
N GLY A 378 14.42 -13.19 4.21
CA GLY A 378 15.18 -13.46 2.99
C GLY A 378 15.04 -14.91 2.52
N VAL A 379 15.12 -15.87 3.46
CA VAL A 379 14.91 -17.31 3.17
C VAL A 379 13.49 -17.56 2.67
N VAL A 380 12.48 -16.98 3.31
CA VAL A 380 11.08 -17.10 2.87
C VAL A 380 10.92 -16.59 1.45
N MET A 381 11.50 -15.44 1.09
CA MET A 381 11.44 -14.90 -0.28
C MET A 381 12.16 -15.80 -1.30
N ALA A 382 13.28 -16.42 -0.91
CA ALA A 382 13.96 -17.40 -1.77
C ALA A 382 13.08 -18.65 -2.00
N LEU A 383 12.42 -19.16 -0.97
CA LEU A 383 11.45 -20.26 -1.10
C LEU A 383 10.25 -19.89 -1.97
N LEU A 384 9.77 -18.65 -1.89
CA LEU A 384 8.70 -18.14 -2.77
C LEU A 384 9.14 -18.04 -4.22
N THR A 385 10.44 -17.87 -4.50
CA THR A 385 10.98 -17.96 -5.87
C THR A 385 10.83 -19.39 -6.42
N VAL A 386 11.11 -20.40 -5.59
CA VAL A 386 10.90 -21.81 -5.94
C VAL A 386 9.41 -22.11 -6.10
N TYR A 387 8.57 -21.60 -5.19
CA TYR A 387 7.11 -21.75 -5.29
C TYR A 387 6.55 -21.13 -6.58
N TYR A 388 7.03 -19.95 -6.98
CA TYR A 388 6.67 -19.32 -8.26
C TYR A 388 6.95 -20.24 -9.45
N TRP A 389 8.11 -20.90 -9.46
CA TRP A 389 8.47 -21.85 -10.51
C TRP A 389 7.43 -23.00 -10.62
N PHE A 390 6.98 -23.55 -9.49
CA PHE A 390 5.98 -24.63 -9.49
C PHE A 390 4.60 -24.17 -9.95
N VAL A 391 4.19 -22.96 -9.59
CA VAL A 391 2.82 -22.44 -9.82
C VAL A 391 2.66 -21.85 -11.22
N HIS A 392 3.68 -21.14 -11.72
CA HIS A 392 3.59 -20.38 -12.97
C HIS A 392 4.77 -20.65 -13.93
N GLY A 393 6.02 -20.55 -13.47
CA GLY A 393 7.21 -20.57 -14.32
C GLY A 393 7.36 -21.83 -15.19
N ARG A 394 7.05 -23.02 -14.68
CA ARG A 394 7.10 -24.27 -15.47
C ARG A 394 6.11 -24.30 -16.64
N HIS A 395 4.98 -23.57 -16.52
CA HIS A 395 3.96 -23.52 -17.56
C HIS A 395 4.28 -22.50 -18.66
N THR A 396 5.00 -21.44 -18.33
CA THR A 396 5.53 -20.47 -19.31
C THR A 396 6.66 -21.08 -20.11
N ALA A 397 7.58 -21.82 -19.47
CA ALA A 397 8.66 -22.54 -20.14
C ALA A 397 8.14 -23.57 -21.16
N SER A 398 7.05 -24.28 -20.87
CA SER A 398 6.46 -25.26 -21.78
C SER A 398 5.70 -24.63 -22.97
N ARG A 399 5.37 -23.36 -22.95
CA ARG A 399 4.74 -22.63 -24.07
C ARG A 399 5.78 -21.93 -24.96
N ALA A 400 7.01 -21.79 -24.50
CA ALA A 400 8.11 -21.19 -25.25
C ALA A 400 9.01 -22.22 -25.94
N ALA A 401 8.89 -23.51 -25.60
CA ALA A 401 9.52 -24.66 -26.24
C ALA A 401 8.57 -25.31 -27.28
#